data_3c230445829c498329434ea62d74b052
#
_entry.id   3c230445829c498329434ea62d74b052
#
_cell.length_a   1.000
_cell.length_b   1.000
_cell.length_c   1.000
_cell.angle_alpha   90.00
_cell.angle_beta   90.00
_cell.angle_gamma   90.00
#
_symmetry.space_group_name_H-M   'P 1'
#
loop_
_entity.id
_entity.type
_entity.pdbx_description
1 polymer ?
#
loop_
_entity_poly.entity_id
_entity_poly.type
_entity_poly.pdbx_seq_one_letter_code
_entity_poly.pdbx_strand_id
1 'polypeptide(L)'
;MKTNTSTEQQAIELWSKIIQKKKELKQLKKRYNDVFYAIVESWKEDVKNQFPQLEPCDIGEYVGVNVTLKGIVYNIFISEDKQKMYCMFCLDRKDKDRREQNIKEIMDQADFEKLKQIFDSYLKENKAIAYEYAQGMFVKFKMEQLNAAYEFFLNIVRAFA
;
A
#
# COMPACT_ATOMS: atom_id res chain seq x y z
N MET A 1 32.80 -4.14 45.94
CA MET A 1 33.35 -3.70 44.65
C MET A 1 33.01 -2.24 44.45
N LYS A 2 34.00 -1.36 44.42
CA LYS A 2 33.75 0.03 44.05
C LYS A 2 33.69 0.08 42.52
N THR A 3 32.51 0.30 41.98
CA THR A 3 32.34 0.64 40.55
C THR A 3 33.16 1.92 40.28
N ASN A 4 33.85 1.91 39.16
CA ASN A 4 34.64 3.07 38.76
C ASN A 4 33.67 4.23 38.43
N THR A 5 33.75 5.34 39.14
CA THR A 5 32.90 6.52 38.98
C THR A 5 32.83 6.99 37.52
N SER A 6 33.93 6.83 36.77
CA SER A 6 33.99 7.11 35.34
C SER A 6 33.06 6.21 34.50
N THR A 7 32.94 4.93 34.84
CA THR A 7 32.07 3.97 34.15
C THR A 7 30.60 4.26 34.45
N GLU A 8 30.27 4.59 35.68
CA GLU A 8 28.90 4.99 36.05
C GLU A 8 28.48 6.27 35.33
N GLN A 9 29.36 7.26 35.25
CA GLN A 9 29.11 8.50 34.56
C GLN A 9 28.88 8.27 33.06
N GLN A 10 29.68 7.42 32.42
CA GLN A 10 29.50 7.03 31.03
C GLN A 10 28.13 6.36 30.80
N ALA A 11 27.72 5.46 31.69
CA ALA A 11 26.41 4.81 31.60
C ALA A 11 25.25 5.81 31.68
N ILE A 12 25.35 6.78 32.61
CA ILE A 12 24.34 7.85 32.77
C ILE A 12 24.26 8.71 31.50
N GLU A 13 25.39 9.10 30.93
CA GLU A 13 25.45 9.91 29.70
C GLU A 13 24.87 9.17 28.50
N LEU A 14 25.21 7.89 28.34
CA LEU A 14 24.66 7.05 27.27
C LEU A 14 23.14 6.87 27.40
N TRP A 15 22.67 6.65 28.63
CA TRP A 15 21.25 6.53 28.93
C TRP A 15 20.48 7.82 28.57
N SER A 16 21.03 8.97 28.92
CA SER A 16 20.45 10.28 28.60
C SER A 16 20.36 10.48 27.06
N LYS A 17 21.39 10.07 26.31
CA LYS A 17 21.38 10.12 24.86
C LYS A 17 20.32 9.19 24.27
N ILE A 18 20.16 7.99 24.82
CA ILE A 18 19.12 7.04 24.39
C ILE A 18 17.73 7.64 24.58
N ILE A 19 17.45 8.23 25.75
CA ILE A 19 16.17 8.88 26.02
C ILE A 19 15.92 10.01 25.03
N GLN A 20 16.91 10.85 24.77
CA GLN A 20 16.79 11.95 23.81
C GLN A 20 16.51 11.45 22.39
N LYS A 21 17.22 10.42 21.94
CA LYS A 21 17.01 9.81 20.62
C LYS A 21 15.62 9.18 20.47
N LYS A 22 15.12 8.52 21.50
CA LYS A 22 13.74 7.99 21.53
C LYS A 22 12.71 9.10 21.39
N LYS A 23 12.92 10.24 22.05
CA LYS A 23 12.03 11.40 21.95
C LYS A 23 12.04 11.99 20.54
N GLU A 24 13.23 12.18 19.95
CA GLU A 24 13.40 12.65 18.57
C GLU A 24 12.73 11.71 17.57
N LEU A 25 12.91 10.40 17.74
CA LEU A 25 12.29 9.39 16.88
C LEU A 25 10.76 9.43 16.95
N LYS A 26 10.20 9.61 18.15
CA LYS A 26 8.74 9.75 18.32
C LYS A 26 8.21 10.98 17.60
N GLN A 27 8.92 12.10 17.66
CA GLN A 27 8.54 13.32 16.94
C GLN A 27 8.63 13.15 15.42
N LEU A 28 9.68 12.50 14.93
CA LEU A 28 9.82 12.20 13.50
C LEU A 28 8.72 11.29 12.98
N LYS A 29 8.36 10.25 13.74
CA LYS A 29 7.25 9.35 13.39
C LYS A 29 5.92 10.10 13.29
N LYS A 30 5.67 11.02 14.24
CA LYS A 30 4.45 11.84 14.20
C LYS A 30 4.43 12.72 12.95
N ARG A 31 5.53 13.40 12.65
CA ARG A 31 5.65 14.24 11.45
C ARG A 31 5.48 13.43 10.16
N TYR A 32 6.09 12.25 10.10
CA TYR A 32 5.91 11.32 8.98
C TYR A 32 4.43 10.96 8.79
N ASN A 33 3.74 10.58 9.86
CA ASN A 33 2.32 10.25 9.78
C ASN A 33 1.48 11.43 9.28
N ASP A 34 1.72 12.64 9.80
CA ASP A 34 0.98 13.84 9.39
C ASP A 34 1.18 14.13 7.89
N VAL A 35 2.42 14.03 7.40
CA VAL A 35 2.73 14.23 5.98
C VAL A 35 2.14 13.12 5.12
N PHE A 36 2.26 11.88 5.55
CA PHE A 36 1.69 10.72 4.83
C PHE A 36 0.17 10.81 4.72
N TYR A 37 -0.50 11.20 5.79
CA TYR A 37 -1.96 11.46 5.75
C TYR A 37 -2.33 12.54 4.74
N ALA A 38 -1.57 13.62 4.68
CA ALA A 38 -1.80 14.67 3.69
C ALA A 38 -1.65 14.17 2.25
N ILE A 39 -0.66 13.32 2.00
CA ILE A 39 -0.48 12.67 0.70
C ILE A 39 -1.69 11.77 0.36
N VAL A 40 -2.12 10.93 1.28
CA VAL A 40 -3.28 10.04 1.09
C VAL A 40 -4.55 10.83 0.78
N GLU A 41 -4.81 11.90 1.51
CA GLU A 41 -5.97 12.78 1.25
C GLU A 41 -5.88 13.46 -0.12
N SER A 42 -4.70 13.89 -0.53
CA SER A 42 -4.46 14.43 -1.87
C SER A 42 -4.72 13.39 -2.97
N TRP A 43 -4.30 12.15 -2.78
CA TRP A 43 -4.58 11.07 -3.71
C TRP A 43 -6.07 10.72 -3.79
N LYS A 44 -6.77 10.70 -2.66
CA LYS A 44 -8.23 10.48 -2.64
C LYS A 44 -8.97 11.53 -3.47
N GLU A 45 -8.59 12.78 -3.34
CA GLU A 45 -9.18 13.86 -4.11
C GLU A 45 -8.86 13.75 -5.60
N ASP A 46 -7.60 13.45 -5.94
CA ASP A 46 -7.16 13.25 -7.31
C ASP A 46 -7.92 12.08 -7.99
N VAL A 47 -8.05 10.96 -7.32
CA VAL A 47 -8.80 9.79 -7.80
C VAL A 47 -10.27 10.14 -8.03
N LYS A 48 -10.89 10.86 -7.10
CA LYS A 48 -12.27 11.32 -7.24
C LYS A 48 -12.46 12.25 -8.43
N ASN A 49 -11.48 13.11 -8.70
CA ASN A 49 -11.52 14.03 -9.82
C ASN A 49 -11.29 13.33 -11.16
N GLN A 50 -10.35 12.37 -11.22
CA GLN A 50 -10.06 11.62 -12.44
C GLN A 50 -11.12 10.57 -12.78
N PHE A 51 -11.73 9.96 -11.76
CA PHE A 51 -12.68 8.85 -11.91
C PHE A 51 -13.97 9.10 -11.12
N PRO A 52 -14.72 10.16 -11.41
CA PRO A 52 -15.92 10.52 -10.64
C PRO A 52 -17.03 9.47 -10.71
N GLN A 53 -17.00 8.59 -11.72
CA GLN A 53 -17.96 7.51 -11.91
C GLN A 53 -17.69 6.28 -11.04
N LEU A 54 -16.50 6.16 -10.43
CA LEU A 54 -16.13 5.01 -9.61
C LEU A 54 -16.43 5.27 -8.13
N GLU A 55 -16.94 4.27 -7.46
CA GLU A 55 -17.12 4.31 -6.01
C GLU A 55 -15.78 4.13 -5.30
N PRO A 56 -15.46 4.94 -4.26
CA PRO A 56 -14.28 4.69 -3.44
C PRO A 56 -14.41 3.37 -2.68
N CYS A 57 -13.28 2.67 -2.53
CA CYS A 57 -13.20 1.55 -1.60
C CYS A 57 -13.33 2.04 -0.17
N ASP A 58 -14.20 1.42 0.61
CA ASP A 58 -14.27 1.64 2.05
C ASP A 58 -13.25 0.75 2.78
N ILE A 59 -11.97 1.08 2.66
CA ILE A 59 -10.85 0.32 3.22
C ILE A 59 -10.08 1.19 4.24
N GLY A 60 -10.80 1.99 5.03
CA GLY A 60 -10.19 2.84 6.05
C GLY A 60 -9.27 3.92 5.46
N GLU A 61 -8.01 3.93 5.84
CA GLU A 61 -7.02 4.95 5.45
C GLU A 61 -6.44 4.77 4.04
N TYR A 62 -6.87 3.75 3.32
CA TYR A 62 -6.34 3.44 1.99
C TYR A 62 -7.02 4.26 0.90
N VAL A 63 -6.31 4.45 -0.19
CA VAL A 63 -6.85 5.04 -1.41
C VAL A 63 -7.24 3.89 -2.34
N GLY A 64 -8.48 3.89 -2.80
CA GLY A 64 -8.93 2.84 -3.68
C GLY A 64 -10.28 3.10 -4.31
N VAL A 65 -10.61 2.29 -5.29
CA VAL A 65 -11.87 2.33 -6.02
C VAL A 65 -12.43 0.93 -6.20
N ASN A 66 -13.75 0.86 -6.37
CA ASN A 66 -14.45 -0.34 -6.79
C ASN A 66 -14.65 -0.32 -8.30
N VAL A 67 -14.36 -1.42 -8.96
CA VAL A 67 -14.70 -1.64 -10.37
C VAL A 67 -15.58 -2.86 -10.49
N THR A 68 -16.58 -2.79 -11.38
CA THR A 68 -17.48 -3.91 -11.64
C THR A 68 -17.19 -4.47 -13.03
N LEU A 69 -16.75 -5.71 -13.08
CA LEU A 69 -16.44 -6.42 -14.30
C LEU A 69 -17.37 -7.64 -14.41
N LYS A 70 -18.23 -7.66 -15.43
CA LYS A 70 -19.19 -8.74 -15.67
C LYS A 70 -20.03 -9.11 -14.43
N GLY A 71 -20.49 -8.08 -13.71
CA GLY A 71 -21.34 -8.24 -12.51
C GLY A 71 -20.61 -8.56 -11.22
N ILE A 72 -19.27 -8.65 -11.24
CA ILE A 72 -18.46 -8.93 -10.06
C ILE A 72 -17.69 -7.67 -9.68
N VAL A 73 -17.72 -7.33 -8.41
CA VAL A 73 -17.03 -6.14 -7.87
C VAL A 73 -15.62 -6.52 -7.42
N TYR A 74 -14.66 -5.73 -7.85
CA TYR A 74 -13.26 -5.82 -7.45
C TYR A 74 -12.81 -4.53 -6.79
N ASN A 75 -11.87 -4.63 -5.89
CA ASN A 75 -11.21 -3.49 -5.26
C ASN A 75 -9.84 -3.28 -5.87
N ILE A 76 -9.55 -2.05 -6.28
CA ILE A 76 -8.20 -1.62 -6.67
C ILE A 76 -7.78 -0.58 -5.65
N PHE A 77 -6.69 -0.81 -4.95
CA PHE A 77 -6.25 0.12 -3.91
C PHE A 77 -4.75 0.13 -3.69
N ILE A 78 -4.31 1.21 -3.07
CA ILE A 78 -2.95 1.42 -2.60
C ILE A 78 -2.97 1.62 -1.09
N SER A 79 -2.08 0.94 -0.38
CA SER A 79 -1.97 0.99 1.07
C SER A 79 -0.52 0.98 1.53
N GLU A 80 -0.30 1.32 2.79
CA GLU A 80 1.00 1.24 3.45
C GLU A 80 0.95 0.18 4.55
N ASP A 81 1.96 -0.64 4.60
CA ASP A 81 2.20 -1.57 5.71
C ASP A 81 3.70 -1.73 5.94
N LYS A 82 4.12 -1.56 7.19
CA LYS A 82 5.52 -1.73 7.61
C LYS A 82 6.53 -0.99 6.72
N GLN A 83 6.23 0.27 6.41
CA GLN A 83 7.09 1.14 5.59
C GLN A 83 7.26 0.69 4.13
N LYS A 84 6.30 -0.07 3.63
CA LYS A 84 6.21 -0.43 2.20
C LYS A 84 4.85 -0.05 1.67
N MET A 85 4.82 0.31 0.40
CA MET A 85 3.57 0.56 -0.32
C MET A 85 3.13 -0.71 -1.02
N TYR A 86 1.83 -0.97 -0.98
CA TYR A 86 1.20 -2.08 -1.67
C TYR A 86 0.17 -1.55 -2.65
N CYS A 87 0.24 -2.01 -3.88
CA CYS A 87 -0.82 -1.81 -4.85
C CYS A 87 -1.50 -3.15 -5.11
N MET A 88 -2.81 -3.21 -4.96
CA MET A 88 -3.58 -4.45 -4.98
C MET A 88 -4.77 -4.37 -5.92
N PHE A 89 -5.05 -5.48 -6.57
CA PHE A 89 -6.29 -5.75 -7.27
C PHE A 89 -6.87 -7.05 -6.71
N CYS A 90 -8.04 -7.01 -6.11
CA CYS A 90 -8.63 -8.18 -5.48
C CYS A 90 -10.16 -8.20 -5.55
N LEU A 91 -10.73 -9.37 -5.30
CA LEU A 91 -12.16 -9.52 -5.10
C LEU A 91 -12.65 -8.64 -3.97
N ASP A 92 -13.83 -8.03 -4.12
CA ASP A 92 -14.43 -7.22 -3.06
C ASP A 92 -14.59 -8.04 -1.76
N ARG A 93 -14.20 -7.44 -0.65
CA ARG A 93 -14.33 -8.05 0.68
C ARG A 93 -15.76 -8.45 1.05
N LYS A 94 -16.75 -7.80 0.47
CA LYS A 94 -18.17 -8.08 0.70
C LYS A 94 -18.67 -9.31 -0.05
N ASP A 95 -17.91 -9.78 -1.06
CA ASP A 95 -18.26 -10.98 -1.81
C ASP A 95 -17.88 -12.25 -1.01
N LYS A 96 -18.79 -12.70 -0.19
CA LYS A 96 -18.60 -13.90 0.66
C LYS A 96 -18.74 -15.20 -0.12
N ASP A 97 -19.46 -15.19 -1.23
CA ASP A 97 -19.77 -16.38 -2.02
C ASP A 97 -18.55 -16.90 -2.79
N ARG A 98 -17.65 -15.99 -3.19
CA ARG A 98 -16.43 -16.31 -3.97
C ARG A 98 -15.15 -16.27 -3.15
N ARG A 99 -15.24 -16.11 -1.86
CA ARG A 99 -14.08 -15.86 -0.97
C ARG A 99 -12.97 -16.90 -1.06
N GLU A 100 -13.31 -18.15 -1.34
CA GLU A 100 -12.35 -19.26 -1.41
C GLU A 100 -11.94 -19.62 -2.84
N GLN A 101 -12.47 -18.91 -3.84
CA GLN A 101 -12.11 -19.13 -5.23
C GLN A 101 -10.85 -18.34 -5.59
N ASN A 102 -10.07 -18.86 -6.51
CA ASN A 102 -8.91 -18.15 -7.07
C ASN A 102 -9.39 -17.06 -8.03
N ILE A 103 -8.75 -15.90 -8.01
CA ILE A 103 -9.09 -14.77 -8.89
C ILE A 103 -9.05 -15.17 -10.38
N LYS A 104 -8.15 -16.06 -10.75
CA LYS A 104 -8.07 -16.63 -12.11
C LYS A 104 -9.34 -17.36 -12.54
N GLU A 105 -10.02 -17.99 -11.60
CA GLU A 105 -11.28 -18.70 -11.85
C GLU A 105 -12.50 -17.76 -11.82
N ILE A 106 -12.41 -16.68 -11.05
CA ILE A 106 -13.50 -15.70 -10.88
C ILE A 106 -13.58 -14.75 -12.05
N MET A 107 -12.44 -14.23 -12.51
CA MET A 107 -12.38 -13.24 -13.59
C MET A 107 -12.61 -13.89 -14.95
N ASP A 108 -13.24 -13.12 -15.83
CA ASP A 108 -13.20 -13.41 -17.26
C ASP A 108 -11.75 -13.55 -17.73
N GLN A 109 -11.50 -14.52 -18.61
CA GLN A 109 -10.14 -14.84 -19.06
C GLN A 109 -9.44 -13.63 -19.71
N ALA A 110 -10.15 -12.86 -20.52
CA ALA A 110 -9.59 -11.68 -21.17
C ALA A 110 -9.22 -10.59 -20.15
N ASP A 111 -10.05 -10.36 -19.14
CA ASP A 111 -9.79 -9.41 -18.08
C ASP A 111 -8.61 -9.87 -17.20
N PHE A 112 -8.54 -11.15 -16.88
CA PHE A 112 -7.42 -11.71 -16.13
C PHE A 112 -6.09 -11.58 -16.88
N GLU A 113 -6.07 -11.89 -18.18
CA GLU A 113 -4.87 -11.73 -19.01
C GLU A 113 -4.42 -10.27 -19.10
N LYS A 114 -5.37 -9.33 -19.20
CA LYS A 114 -5.09 -7.90 -19.17
C LYS A 114 -4.47 -7.47 -17.85
N LEU A 115 -5.03 -7.92 -16.73
CA LEU A 115 -4.50 -7.64 -15.38
C LEU A 115 -3.08 -8.19 -15.25
N LYS A 116 -2.88 -9.44 -15.64
CA LYS A 116 -1.57 -10.10 -15.58
C LYS A 116 -0.52 -9.38 -16.41
N GLN A 117 -0.86 -8.94 -17.63
CA GLN A 117 0.05 -8.16 -18.46
C GLN A 117 0.49 -6.86 -17.82
N ILE A 118 -0.41 -6.14 -17.15
CA ILE A 118 -0.09 -4.90 -16.46
C ILE A 118 0.92 -5.17 -15.34
N PHE A 119 0.70 -6.19 -14.53
CA PHE A 119 1.60 -6.55 -13.44
C PHE A 119 2.96 -7.05 -13.97
N ASP A 120 2.98 -7.93 -14.96
CA ASP A 120 4.20 -8.50 -15.53
C ASP A 120 5.07 -7.44 -16.23
N SER A 121 4.46 -6.50 -16.95
CA SER A 121 5.18 -5.40 -17.61
C SER A 121 5.89 -4.52 -16.59
N TYR A 122 5.20 -4.18 -15.51
CA TYR A 122 5.78 -3.39 -14.44
C TYR A 122 6.95 -4.10 -13.74
N LEU A 123 6.81 -5.40 -13.51
CA LEU A 123 7.82 -6.24 -12.88
C LEU A 123 9.12 -6.31 -13.67
N LYS A 124 9.04 -6.43 -15.00
CA LYS A 124 10.20 -6.44 -15.88
C LYS A 124 10.97 -5.12 -15.83
N GLU A 125 10.25 -4.00 -15.84
CA GLU A 125 10.88 -2.66 -15.87
C GLU A 125 11.51 -2.27 -14.53
N ASN A 126 10.90 -2.66 -13.41
CA ASN A 126 11.25 -2.12 -12.10
C ASN A 126 11.84 -3.17 -11.13
N LYS A 127 12.05 -4.41 -11.56
CA LYS A 127 12.52 -5.52 -10.72
C LYS A 127 11.70 -5.67 -9.42
N ALA A 128 10.45 -5.28 -9.47
CA ALA A 128 9.52 -5.42 -8.35
C ALA A 128 9.04 -6.87 -8.25
N ILE A 129 8.55 -7.26 -7.09
CA ILE A 129 8.00 -8.60 -6.87
C ILE A 129 6.48 -8.48 -6.83
N ALA A 130 5.79 -9.11 -7.78
CA ALA A 130 4.35 -9.33 -7.67
C ALA A 130 4.08 -10.66 -7.01
N TYR A 131 3.01 -10.65 -6.23
CA TYR A 131 2.51 -11.84 -5.59
C TYR A 131 1.08 -12.08 -6.06
N GLU A 132 0.83 -13.28 -6.51
CA GLU A 132 -0.49 -13.80 -6.74
C GLU A 132 -0.96 -14.49 -5.46
N TYR A 133 -2.16 -14.16 -5.00
CA TYR A 133 -2.81 -14.87 -3.93
C TYR A 133 -4.24 -15.25 -4.35
N ALA A 134 -4.91 -16.11 -3.58
CA ALA A 134 -6.17 -16.71 -4.01
C ALA A 134 -7.18 -15.70 -4.58
N GLN A 135 -7.33 -14.54 -3.96
CA GLN A 135 -8.37 -13.56 -4.29
C GLN A 135 -7.87 -12.32 -5.04
N GLY A 136 -6.60 -12.25 -5.39
CA GLY A 136 -6.07 -11.08 -6.03
C GLY A 136 -4.59 -11.13 -6.40
N MET A 137 -4.10 -9.98 -6.80
CA MET A 137 -2.70 -9.75 -7.13
C MET A 137 -2.23 -8.48 -6.43
N PHE A 138 -1.00 -8.46 -5.98
CA PHE A 138 -0.39 -7.27 -5.40
C PHE A 138 1.08 -7.13 -5.74
N VAL A 139 1.55 -5.90 -5.69
CA VAL A 139 2.96 -5.55 -5.86
C VAL A 139 3.40 -4.67 -4.70
N LYS A 140 4.61 -4.89 -4.22
CA LYS A 140 5.25 -4.10 -3.16
C LYS A 140 6.20 -3.08 -3.75
N PHE A 141 6.17 -1.89 -3.16
CA PHE A 141 7.08 -0.80 -3.47
C PHE A 141 7.83 -0.39 -2.20
N LYS A 142 9.07 0.03 -2.35
CA LYS A 142 9.79 0.74 -1.30
C LYS A 142 9.20 2.13 -1.11
N MET A 143 9.33 2.72 0.08
CA MET A 143 8.83 4.08 0.34
C MET A 143 9.47 5.14 -0.58
N GLU A 144 10.71 4.92 -1.02
CA GLU A 144 11.39 5.78 -2.00
C GLU A 144 10.72 5.75 -3.37
N GLN A 145 9.88 4.76 -3.64
CA GLN A 145 9.11 4.58 -4.88
C GLN A 145 7.65 4.99 -4.74
N LEU A 146 7.33 5.85 -3.79
CA LEU A 146 5.97 6.27 -3.48
C LEU A 146 5.20 6.76 -4.71
N ASN A 147 5.82 7.63 -5.51
CA ASN A 147 5.21 8.15 -6.73
C ASN A 147 5.00 7.04 -7.79
N ALA A 148 5.94 6.13 -7.93
CA ALA A 148 5.82 4.99 -8.84
C ALA A 148 4.68 4.05 -8.43
N ALA A 149 4.49 3.83 -7.14
CA ALA A 149 3.39 3.06 -6.60
C ALA A 149 2.03 3.69 -6.93
N TYR A 150 1.91 4.99 -6.77
CA TYR A 150 0.68 5.73 -7.10
C TYR A 150 0.39 5.72 -8.61
N GLU A 151 1.38 5.95 -9.45
CA GLU A 151 1.21 5.86 -10.91
C GLU A 151 0.82 4.46 -11.37
N PHE A 152 1.38 3.42 -10.77
CA PHE A 152 0.99 2.04 -11.05
C PHE A 152 -0.47 1.77 -10.67
N PHE A 153 -0.90 2.23 -9.51
CA PHE A 153 -2.29 2.19 -9.09
C PHE A 153 -3.22 2.87 -10.09
N LEU A 154 -2.89 4.08 -10.52
CA LEU A 154 -3.68 4.82 -11.51
C LEU A 154 -3.75 4.07 -12.85
N ASN A 155 -2.67 3.44 -13.27
CA ASN A 155 -2.63 2.65 -14.50
C ASN A 155 -3.58 1.45 -14.45
N ILE A 156 -3.65 0.76 -13.31
CA ILE A 156 -4.63 -0.32 -13.13
C ILE A 156 -6.05 0.24 -13.18
N VAL A 157 -6.32 1.33 -12.48
CA VAL A 157 -7.65 1.95 -12.48
C VAL A 157 -8.07 2.34 -13.89
N ARG A 158 -7.21 3.02 -14.64
CA ARG A 158 -7.49 3.40 -16.05
C ARG A 158 -7.79 2.21 -16.95
N ALA A 159 -7.14 1.09 -16.70
CA ALA A 159 -7.32 -0.11 -17.51
C ALA A 159 -8.69 -0.77 -17.31
N PHE A 160 -9.29 -0.63 -16.13
CA PHE A 160 -10.53 -1.30 -15.75
C PHE A 160 -11.71 -0.36 -15.45
N ALA A 161 -11.46 0.94 -15.46
CA ALA A 161 -12.49 1.94 -15.23
C ALA A 161 -13.51 2.06 -16.36
#